data_2ec3f3f42da0adfcf3843e6d2f744959
#
_entry.id   2ec3f3f42da0adfcf3843e6d2f744959
#
_cell.length_a   1.000
_cell.length_b   1.000
_cell.length_c   1.000
_cell.angle_alpha   90.00
_cell.angle_beta   90.00
_cell.angle_gamma   90.00
#
_symmetry.space_group_name_H-M   'P 1'
#
loop_
_entity.id
_entity.type
_entity.pdbx_description
1 polymer ?
#
loop_
_entity_poly.entity_id
_entity_poly.type
_entity_poly.pdbx_seq_one_letter_code
_entity_poly.pdbx_strand_id
1 'polypeptide(L)'
;MASDHYFSATPASPEKLRRIRVPIAGREVTLSTAGGTFSPDRLDAGTSVLLGNTPTPPPAGDFLDLGCGWGPIALTLATLSPQATVWAVDVNERALSLVRRNADELGLENVRAVTADQVPSDVKFRTIWSNPPIRVGKDELHNLLETWMPRLDERSDAWLVVQRNL
;
A
#
# COMPACT_ATOMS: atom_id res chain seq x y z
N MET A 1 -1.45 -29.23 -4.15
CA MET A 1 -1.79 -28.11 -3.25
C MET A 1 -1.88 -26.83 -4.03
N ALA A 2 -2.97 -26.10 -3.86
CA ALA A 2 -3.06 -24.75 -4.42
C ALA A 2 -2.05 -23.86 -3.70
N SER A 3 -1.19 -23.18 -4.44
CA SER A 3 -0.26 -22.22 -3.87
C SER A 3 -0.97 -20.89 -3.70
N ASP A 4 -0.87 -20.32 -2.52
CA ASP A 4 -1.32 -18.95 -2.29
C ASP A 4 -0.45 -17.99 -3.06
N HIS A 5 -1.11 -17.00 -3.63
CA HIS A 5 -0.44 -15.95 -4.33
C HIS A 5 -0.98 -14.62 -3.86
N TYR A 6 -0.08 -13.70 -3.49
CA TYR A 6 -0.51 -12.38 -2.98
C TYR A 6 -1.18 -11.50 -4.04
N PHE A 7 -1.12 -11.89 -5.33
CA PHE A 7 -1.90 -11.24 -6.40
C PHE A 7 -3.32 -11.82 -6.54
N SER A 8 -3.66 -12.88 -5.83
CA SER A 8 -5.00 -13.46 -5.88
C SER A 8 -5.99 -12.58 -5.11
N ALA A 9 -7.20 -12.43 -5.65
CA ALA A 9 -8.26 -11.70 -4.96
C ALA A 9 -8.64 -12.37 -3.64
N THR A 10 -8.69 -13.70 -3.65
CA THR A 10 -8.97 -14.50 -2.44
C THR A 10 -7.91 -15.60 -2.35
N PRO A 11 -6.97 -15.49 -1.39
CA PRO A 11 -5.96 -16.52 -1.19
C PRO A 11 -6.56 -17.88 -0.84
N ALA A 12 -5.94 -18.96 -1.33
CA ALA A 12 -6.42 -20.32 -1.13
C ALA A 12 -6.19 -20.84 0.30
N SER A 13 -5.14 -20.36 0.99
CA SER A 13 -4.85 -20.79 2.36
C SER A 13 -5.82 -20.16 3.36
N PRO A 14 -6.09 -20.82 4.51
CA PRO A 14 -6.81 -20.18 5.60
C PRO A 14 -6.12 -18.91 6.07
N GLU A 15 -6.89 -17.92 6.46
CA GLU A 15 -6.35 -16.72 7.11
C GLU A 15 -5.81 -17.11 8.49
N LYS A 16 -4.49 -17.00 8.63
CA LYS A 16 -3.81 -17.21 9.89
C LYS A 16 -3.06 -15.95 10.26
N LEU A 17 -3.58 -15.23 11.24
CA LEU A 17 -2.99 -13.97 11.68
C LEU A 17 -1.62 -14.20 12.32
N ARG A 18 -0.69 -13.32 11.97
CA ARG A 18 0.62 -13.19 12.57
C ARG A 18 0.74 -11.80 13.17
N ARG A 19 1.51 -11.66 14.22
CA ARG A 19 1.80 -10.36 14.83
C ARG A 19 3.27 -10.05 14.60
N ILE A 20 3.54 -8.91 13.99
CA ILE A 20 4.91 -8.48 13.72
C ILE A 20 5.15 -7.07 14.27
N ARG A 21 6.39 -6.81 14.68
CA ARG A 21 6.82 -5.49 15.13
C ARG A 21 7.49 -4.77 13.98
N VAL A 22 7.01 -3.57 13.66
CA VAL A 22 7.50 -2.78 12.52
C VAL A 22 7.52 -1.30 12.87
N PRO A 23 8.42 -0.53 12.25
CA PRO A 23 8.38 0.93 12.39
C PRO A 23 7.29 1.51 11.47
N ILE A 24 6.43 2.36 12.02
CA ILE A 24 5.46 3.14 11.28
C ILE A 24 5.65 4.60 11.68
N ALA A 25 6.03 5.45 10.72
CA ALA A 25 6.28 6.88 10.96
C ALA A 25 7.21 7.15 12.16
N GLY A 26 8.29 6.38 12.26
CA GLY A 26 9.30 6.52 13.30
C GLY A 26 8.93 5.90 14.66
N ARG A 27 7.79 5.23 14.77
CA ARG A 27 7.36 4.55 16.00
C ARG A 27 7.28 3.06 15.77
N GLU A 28 7.80 2.27 16.70
CA GLU A 28 7.68 0.82 16.64
C GLU A 28 6.29 0.40 17.11
N VAL A 29 5.57 -0.31 16.24
CA VAL A 29 4.21 -0.80 16.52
C VAL A 29 4.12 -2.30 16.22
N THR A 30 3.13 -2.95 16.80
CA THR A 30 2.82 -4.34 16.48
C THR A 30 1.56 -4.38 15.63
N LEU A 31 1.65 -5.02 14.47
CA LEU A 31 0.56 -5.09 13.49
C LEU A 31 0.27 -6.52 13.10
N SER A 32 -0.88 -6.72 12.49
CA SER A 32 -1.32 -8.03 11.99
C SER A 32 -0.93 -8.21 10.53
N THR A 33 -0.44 -9.39 10.21
CA THR A 33 -0.23 -9.86 8.85
C THR A 33 -0.82 -11.27 8.71
N ALA A 34 -0.79 -11.82 7.51
CA ALA A 34 -1.26 -13.19 7.26
C ALA A 34 -0.57 -13.77 6.04
N GLY A 35 -0.49 -15.10 5.97
CA GLY A 35 -0.06 -15.79 4.76
C GLY A 35 -0.95 -15.44 3.58
N GLY A 36 -0.41 -15.53 2.36
CA GLY A 36 -1.12 -15.12 1.15
C GLY A 36 -1.12 -13.60 0.92
N THR A 37 -0.36 -12.85 1.70
CA THR A 37 -0.11 -11.42 1.50
C THR A 37 1.37 -11.16 1.29
N PHE A 38 1.71 -10.03 0.68
CA PHE A 38 3.10 -9.70 0.40
C PHE A 38 3.88 -9.43 1.69
N SER A 39 5.03 -10.09 1.82
CA SER A 39 5.96 -9.97 2.94
C SER A 39 5.28 -10.05 4.32
N PRO A 40 4.65 -11.20 4.66
CA PRO A 40 3.87 -11.31 5.90
C PRO A 40 4.72 -11.41 7.17
N ASP A 41 6.02 -11.67 7.06
CA ASP A 41 6.88 -11.92 8.22
C ASP A 41 7.67 -10.69 8.66
N ARG A 42 7.78 -9.69 7.80
CA ARG A 42 8.58 -8.47 8.07
C ARG A 42 8.26 -7.38 7.07
N LEU A 43 8.72 -6.17 7.39
CA LEU A 43 8.69 -5.07 6.43
C LEU A 43 9.59 -5.39 5.24
N ASP A 44 9.02 -5.35 4.04
CA ASP A 44 9.77 -5.61 2.82
C ASP A 44 10.93 -4.63 2.62
N ALA A 45 12.06 -5.14 2.10
CA ALA A 45 13.26 -4.31 1.89
C ALA A 45 12.99 -3.15 0.92
N GLY A 46 12.25 -3.38 -0.17
CA GLY A 46 11.89 -2.32 -1.11
C GLY A 46 11.02 -1.25 -0.46
N THR A 47 10.05 -1.66 0.35
CA THR A 47 9.22 -0.75 1.12
C THR A 47 10.05 0.07 2.11
N SER A 48 11.01 -0.55 2.80
CA SER A 48 11.93 0.16 3.69
C SER A 48 12.75 1.21 2.95
N VAL A 49 13.26 0.88 1.76
CA VAL A 49 14.00 1.83 0.92
C VAL A 49 13.11 3.00 0.52
N LEU A 50 11.90 2.75 0.08
CA LEU A 50 10.94 3.81 -0.27
C LEU A 50 10.70 4.74 0.92
N LEU A 51 10.33 4.19 2.06
CA LEU A 51 9.99 4.97 3.26
C LEU A 51 11.19 5.76 3.81
N GLY A 52 12.40 5.24 3.60
CA GLY A 52 13.64 5.93 4.00
C GLY A 52 14.07 7.06 3.08
N ASN A 53 13.48 7.18 1.89
CA ASN A 53 13.90 8.14 0.86
C ASN A 53 12.80 9.10 0.41
N THR A 54 11.57 8.92 0.85
CA THR A 54 10.47 9.83 0.50
C THR A 54 10.54 11.11 1.34
N PRO A 55 10.11 12.26 0.75
CA PRO A 55 9.98 13.49 1.53
C PRO A 55 8.76 13.42 2.45
N THR A 56 8.62 14.41 3.32
CA THR A 56 7.39 14.59 4.09
C THR A 56 6.22 14.74 3.13
N PRO A 57 5.15 13.95 3.28
CA PRO A 57 4.00 14.06 2.39
C PRO A 57 3.27 15.40 2.58
N PRO A 58 2.42 15.82 1.61
CA PRO A 58 1.57 16.98 1.78
C PRO A 58 0.69 16.86 3.03
N PRO A 59 0.27 17.97 3.65
CA PRO A 59 -0.52 17.90 4.88
C PRO A 59 -1.96 17.42 4.69
N ALA A 60 -2.49 17.49 3.46
CA ALA A 60 -3.87 17.14 3.15
C ALA A 60 -4.02 16.72 1.70
N GLY A 61 -5.20 16.26 1.33
CA GLY A 61 -5.55 15.82 -0.01
C GLY A 61 -5.77 14.31 -0.06
N ASP A 62 -5.87 13.78 -1.27
CA ASP A 62 -5.99 12.34 -1.49
C ASP A 62 -4.63 11.76 -1.83
N PHE A 63 -4.28 10.67 -1.18
CA PHE A 63 -3.03 9.94 -1.39
C PHE A 63 -3.34 8.52 -1.86
N LEU A 64 -2.42 7.95 -2.62
CA LEU A 64 -2.55 6.57 -3.12
C LEU A 64 -1.35 5.73 -2.68
N ASP A 65 -1.64 4.58 -2.08
CA ASP A 65 -0.71 3.47 -1.90
C ASP A 65 -1.17 2.33 -2.80
N LEU A 66 -0.44 2.09 -3.87
CA LEU A 66 -0.81 1.13 -4.89
C LEU A 66 -0.09 -0.20 -4.66
N GLY A 67 -0.89 -1.28 -4.52
CA GLY A 67 -0.36 -2.57 -4.09
C GLY A 67 -0.03 -2.56 -2.60
N CYS A 68 -1.00 -2.20 -1.77
CA CYS A 68 -0.75 -1.83 -0.37
C CYS A 68 -0.32 -2.98 0.55
N GLY A 69 -0.60 -4.23 0.19
CA GLY A 69 -0.34 -5.36 1.08
C GLY A 69 -1.06 -5.19 2.43
N TRP A 70 -0.38 -5.49 3.53
CA TRP A 70 -0.95 -5.33 4.87
C TRP A 70 -0.88 -3.87 5.39
N GLY A 71 -0.33 -2.92 4.60
CA GLY A 71 -0.51 -1.50 4.79
C GLY A 71 0.66 -0.66 5.27
N PRO A 72 1.93 -1.08 5.19
CA PRO A 72 3.01 -0.29 5.79
C PRO A 72 3.15 1.11 5.22
N ILE A 73 2.98 1.29 3.91
CA ILE A 73 3.05 2.59 3.26
C ILE A 73 1.81 3.43 3.61
N ALA A 74 0.60 2.87 3.43
CA ALA A 74 -0.64 3.58 3.71
C ALA A 74 -0.74 4.05 5.16
N LEU A 75 -0.34 3.18 6.11
CA LEU A 75 -0.36 3.52 7.53
C LEU A 75 0.64 4.63 7.86
N THR A 76 1.80 4.62 7.22
CA THR A 76 2.80 5.69 7.36
C THR A 76 2.24 7.02 6.84
N LEU A 77 1.69 7.03 5.63
CA LEU A 77 1.08 8.23 5.03
C LEU A 77 -0.04 8.80 5.92
N ALA A 78 -0.92 7.93 6.39
CA ALA A 78 -2.06 8.33 7.22
C ALA A 78 -1.62 8.90 8.57
N THR A 79 -0.56 8.37 9.14
CA THR A 79 0.00 8.86 10.41
C THR A 79 0.66 10.22 10.23
N LEU A 80 1.44 10.38 9.15
CA LEU A 80 2.16 11.64 8.87
C LEU A 80 1.23 12.76 8.43
N SER A 81 0.12 12.44 7.78
CA SER A 81 -0.83 13.42 7.25
C SER A 81 -2.26 13.10 7.69
N PRO A 82 -2.59 13.39 8.96
CA PRO A 82 -3.92 13.01 9.50
C PRO A 82 -5.09 13.70 8.81
N GLN A 83 -4.86 14.80 8.09
CA GLN A 83 -5.89 15.51 7.34
C GLN A 83 -6.06 14.98 5.90
N ALA A 84 -5.19 14.07 5.46
CA ALA A 84 -5.30 13.45 4.15
C ALA A 84 -6.24 12.24 4.18
N THR A 85 -6.77 11.89 3.02
CA THR A 85 -7.45 10.60 2.80
C THR A 85 -6.48 9.69 2.05
N VAL A 86 -6.14 8.55 2.64
CA VAL A 86 -5.20 7.60 2.05
C VAL A 86 -5.98 6.43 1.46
N TRP A 87 -5.88 6.29 0.14
CA TRP A 87 -6.45 5.18 -0.62
C TRP A 87 -5.42 4.07 -0.69
N ALA A 88 -5.66 2.99 0.05
CA ALA A 88 -4.83 1.79 0.04
C ALA A 88 -5.47 0.78 -0.91
N VAL A 89 -4.83 0.53 -2.04
CA VAL A 89 -5.39 -0.26 -3.14
C VAL A 89 -4.65 -1.56 -3.31
N ASP A 90 -5.39 -2.65 -3.37
CA ASP A 90 -4.86 -3.98 -3.64
C ASP A 90 -5.93 -4.83 -4.31
N VAL A 91 -5.52 -5.84 -5.07
CA VAL A 91 -6.42 -6.87 -5.62
C VAL A 91 -6.76 -7.94 -4.60
N ASN A 92 -5.94 -8.10 -3.56
CA ASN A 92 -6.02 -9.15 -2.56
C ASN A 92 -6.93 -8.72 -1.41
N GLU A 93 -8.09 -9.35 -1.28
CA GLU A 93 -9.09 -9.03 -0.24
C GLU A 93 -8.55 -9.26 1.19
N ARG A 94 -7.68 -10.24 1.38
CA ARG A 94 -7.03 -10.49 2.66
C ARG A 94 -6.14 -9.32 3.06
N ALA A 95 -5.37 -8.78 2.11
CA ALA A 95 -4.55 -7.59 2.32
C ALA A 95 -5.41 -6.39 2.75
N LEU A 96 -6.49 -6.13 2.04
CA LEU A 96 -7.40 -5.03 2.38
C LEU A 96 -8.00 -5.17 3.78
N SER A 97 -8.39 -6.38 4.16
CA SER A 97 -8.88 -6.69 5.51
C SER A 97 -7.83 -6.38 6.58
N LEU A 98 -6.57 -6.74 6.30
CA LEU A 98 -5.45 -6.46 7.22
C LEU A 98 -5.18 -4.97 7.35
N VAL A 99 -5.23 -4.21 6.26
CA VAL A 99 -5.08 -2.75 6.32
C VAL A 99 -6.12 -2.12 7.21
N ARG A 100 -7.39 -2.53 7.06
CA ARG A 100 -8.49 -2.01 7.91
C ARG A 100 -8.26 -2.33 9.37
N ARG A 101 -7.89 -3.56 9.69
CA ARG A 101 -7.57 -3.99 11.05
C ARG A 101 -6.42 -3.19 11.64
N ASN A 102 -5.33 -3.05 10.90
CA ASN A 102 -4.15 -2.33 11.33
C ASN A 102 -4.42 -0.83 11.52
N ALA A 103 -5.18 -0.22 10.61
CA ALA A 103 -5.60 1.17 10.75
C ALA A 103 -6.44 1.38 12.02
N ASP A 104 -7.39 0.48 12.29
CA ASP A 104 -8.21 0.54 13.49
C ASP A 104 -7.36 0.44 14.76
N GLU A 105 -6.40 -0.49 14.80
CA GLU A 105 -5.50 -0.64 15.94
C GLU A 105 -4.66 0.62 16.21
N LEU A 106 -4.27 1.33 15.14
CA LEU A 106 -3.49 2.57 15.26
C LEU A 106 -4.37 3.82 15.46
N GLY A 107 -5.70 3.67 15.45
CA GLY A 107 -6.62 4.78 15.58
C GLY A 107 -6.66 5.70 14.35
N LEU A 108 -6.34 5.17 13.17
CA LEU A 108 -6.30 5.93 11.93
C LEU A 108 -7.68 5.85 11.23
N GLU A 109 -8.35 6.96 11.12
CA GLU A 109 -9.68 7.04 10.49
C GLU A 109 -9.64 7.48 9.04
N ASN A 110 -8.46 7.84 8.54
CA ASN A 110 -8.25 8.43 7.23
C ASN A 110 -7.71 7.45 6.18
N VAL A 111 -7.80 6.15 6.41
CA VAL A 111 -7.40 5.10 5.47
C VAL A 111 -8.62 4.48 4.82
N ARG A 112 -8.61 4.36 3.49
CA ARG A 112 -9.65 3.68 2.70
C ARG A 112 -8.98 2.51 1.96
N ALA A 113 -9.16 1.30 2.50
CA ALA A 113 -8.63 0.07 1.90
C ALA A 113 -9.67 -0.49 0.93
N VAL A 114 -9.37 -0.41 -0.36
CA VAL A 114 -10.35 -0.67 -1.44
C VAL A 114 -9.66 -1.33 -2.64
N THR A 115 -10.45 -1.93 -3.51
CA THR A 115 -10.01 -2.35 -4.84
C THR A 115 -9.96 -1.13 -5.77
N ALA A 116 -9.25 -1.25 -6.89
CA ALA A 116 -9.02 -0.13 -7.81
C ALA A 116 -10.33 0.49 -8.33
N ASP A 117 -11.33 -0.33 -8.62
CA ASP A 117 -12.63 0.11 -9.11
C ASP A 117 -13.47 0.86 -8.06
N GLN A 118 -13.11 0.74 -6.79
CA GLN A 118 -13.79 1.43 -5.69
C GLN A 118 -13.21 2.83 -5.41
N VAL A 119 -12.09 3.19 -6.01
CA VAL A 119 -11.58 4.56 -5.94
C VAL A 119 -12.41 5.43 -6.89
N PRO A 120 -13.09 6.47 -6.38
CA PRO A 120 -13.90 7.33 -7.25
C PRO A 120 -13.06 7.91 -8.41
N SER A 121 -13.61 7.88 -9.62
CA SER A 121 -12.89 8.23 -10.85
C SER A 121 -12.43 9.70 -10.92
N ASP A 122 -13.07 10.56 -10.16
CA ASP A 122 -12.77 11.99 -10.09
C ASP A 122 -11.69 12.35 -9.07
N VAL A 123 -11.22 11.40 -8.27
CA VAL A 123 -10.16 11.64 -7.28
C VAL A 123 -8.84 11.88 -7.99
N LYS A 124 -8.18 12.99 -7.64
CA LYS A 124 -6.82 13.33 -8.05
C LYS A 124 -5.90 13.22 -6.83
N PHE A 125 -4.73 12.64 -7.02
CA PHE A 125 -3.81 12.35 -5.92
C PHE A 125 -2.77 13.45 -5.76
N ARG A 126 -2.59 13.89 -4.52
CA ARG A 126 -1.52 14.82 -4.13
C ARG A 126 -0.18 14.12 -3.96
N THR A 127 -0.19 12.84 -3.71
CA THR A 127 1.01 11.99 -3.76
C THR A 127 0.63 10.54 -3.98
N ILE A 128 1.49 9.82 -4.66
CA ILE A 128 1.40 8.37 -4.85
C ILE A 128 2.70 7.77 -4.34
N TRP A 129 2.61 6.88 -3.36
CA TRP A 129 3.74 6.08 -2.91
C TRP A 129 3.43 4.62 -3.18
N SER A 130 4.35 3.92 -3.83
CA SER A 130 4.09 2.53 -4.21
C SER A 130 5.36 1.70 -4.24
N ASN A 131 5.26 0.51 -3.66
CA ASN A 131 6.08 -0.63 -4.03
C ASN A 131 5.22 -1.49 -4.96
N PRO A 132 5.27 -1.24 -6.29
CA PRO A 132 4.27 -1.79 -7.19
C PRO A 132 4.31 -3.32 -7.22
N PRO A 133 3.14 -3.99 -7.31
CA PRO A 133 3.06 -5.45 -7.34
C PRO A 133 3.46 -5.99 -8.71
N ILE A 134 4.71 -5.79 -9.11
CA ILE A 134 5.21 -6.18 -10.42
C ILE A 134 5.57 -7.64 -10.41
N ARG A 135 4.89 -8.40 -11.24
CA ARG A 135 5.00 -9.85 -11.31
C ARG A 135 5.79 -10.33 -12.52
N VAL A 136 5.60 -9.68 -13.66
CA VAL A 136 6.13 -10.13 -14.95
C VAL A 136 6.87 -9.03 -15.72
N GLY A 137 7.34 -8.01 -15.06
CA GLY A 137 8.25 -7.04 -15.63
C GLY A 137 7.62 -5.79 -16.22
N LYS A 138 8.23 -5.28 -17.30
CA LYS A 138 8.00 -3.93 -17.83
C LYS A 138 6.57 -3.63 -18.25
N ASP A 139 5.89 -4.58 -18.90
CA ASP A 139 4.54 -4.33 -19.44
C ASP A 139 3.54 -4.08 -18.32
N GLU A 140 3.63 -4.84 -17.23
CA GLU A 140 2.77 -4.67 -16.06
C GLU A 140 3.04 -3.32 -15.38
N LEU A 141 4.32 -2.94 -15.24
CA LEU A 141 4.70 -1.64 -14.72
C LEU A 141 4.17 -0.50 -15.59
N HIS A 142 4.32 -0.59 -16.91
CA HIS A 142 3.83 0.43 -17.84
C HIS A 142 2.31 0.58 -17.77
N ASN A 143 1.58 -0.51 -17.72
CA ASN A 143 0.12 -0.48 -17.58
C ASN A 143 -0.32 0.23 -16.30
N LEU A 144 0.37 -0.07 -15.20
CA LEU A 144 0.12 0.55 -13.91
C LEU A 144 0.38 2.06 -13.96
N LEU A 145 1.51 2.47 -14.55
CA LEU A 145 1.85 3.88 -14.70
C LEU A 145 0.85 4.61 -15.61
N GLU A 146 0.46 4.02 -16.74
CA GLU A 146 -0.52 4.60 -17.65
C GLU A 146 -1.90 4.77 -17.02
N THR A 147 -2.27 3.87 -16.11
CA THR A 147 -3.57 3.93 -15.43
C THR A 147 -3.60 5.00 -14.35
N TRP A 148 -2.53 5.11 -13.54
CA TRP A 148 -2.57 5.88 -12.31
C TRP A 148 -1.85 7.24 -12.39
N MET A 149 -0.77 7.37 -13.16
CA MET A 149 -0.03 8.63 -13.23
C MET A 149 -0.87 9.80 -13.75
N PRO A 150 -1.80 9.61 -14.73
CA PRO A 150 -2.68 10.70 -15.16
C PRO A 150 -3.61 11.22 -14.04
N ARG A 151 -3.74 10.50 -12.95
CA ARG A 151 -4.56 10.89 -11.80
C ARG A 151 -3.79 11.67 -10.74
N LEU A 152 -2.50 11.94 -10.95
CA LEU A 152 -1.77 12.88 -10.13
C LEU A 152 -2.31 14.30 -10.34
N ASP A 153 -2.50 15.02 -9.25
CA ASP A 153 -2.87 16.42 -9.27
C ASP A 153 -1.69 17.26 -9.76
N GLU A 154 -1.95 18.50 -10.16
CA GLU A 154 -0.89 19.41 -10.57
C GLU A 154 0.14 19.60 -9.44
N ARG A 155 1.42 19.64 -9.80
CA ARG A 155 2.55 19.83 -8.86
C ARG A 155 2.59 18.76 -7.77
N SER A 156 2.15 17.55 -8.10
CA SER A 156 2.16 16.42 -7.19
C SER A 156 3.19 15.39 -7.62
N ASP A 157 3.64 14.57 -6.68
CA ASP A 157 4.74 13.64 -6.89
C ASP A 157 4.29 12.19 -6.73
N ALA A 158 4.91 11.31 -7.49
CA ALA A 158 4.81 9.88 -7.30
C ALA A 158 6.19 9.32 -6.95
N TRP A 159 6.24 8.48 -5.92
CA TRP A 159 7.44 7.79 -5.47
C TRP A 159 7.23 6.30 -5.55
N LEU A 160 8.03 5.64 -6.35
CA LEU A 160 7.92 4.21 -6.57
C LEU A 160 9.27 3.54 -6.35
N VAL A 161 9.27 2.37 -5.72
CA VAL A 161 10.44 1.51 -5.69
C VAL A 161 10.25 0.41 -6.74
N VAL A 162 11.24 0.26 -7.61
CA VAL A 162 11.21 -0.74 -8.70
C VAL A 162 12.55 -1.47 -8.76
N GLN A 163 12.54 -2.66 -9.31
CA GLN A 163 13.78 -3.40 -9.53
C GLN A 163 14.62 -2.76 -10.62
N ARG A 164 15.93 -2.81 -10.43
CA ARG A 164 16.90 -2.14 -11.31
C ARG A 164 16.82 -2.57 -12.79
N ASN A 165 16.37 -3.78 -13.03
CA ASN A 165 16.31 -4.36 -14.39
C ASN A 165 14.95 -4.22 -15.08
N LEU A 166 14.09 -3.35 -14.56
CA LEU A 166 12.79 -3.06 -15.18
C LEU A 166 12.81 -1.77 -16.02
#